data_fd25a2d614d2695d35e5ae02cbe6c24f
#
_entry.id   fd25a2d614d2695d35e5ae02cbe6c24f
#
_cell.length_a   1.000
_cell.length_b   1.000
_cell.length_c   1.000
_cell.angle_alpha   90.00
_cell.angle_beta   90.00
_cell.angle_gamma   90.00
#
_symmetry.space_group_name_H-M   'P 1'
#
loop_
_entity.id
_entity.type
_entity.pdbx_description
1 polymer ?
#
loop_
_entity_poly.entity_id
_entity_poly.type
_entity_poly.pdbx_seq_one_letter_code
_entity_poly.pdbx_strand_id
1 'polypeptide(L)'
;MGFAGLGICILLWFLLAVTLLVVAGLGYVWFGPVAVGNKKVMLDFLLGRSIEPPTAEQVASQLRVADGFRLEVYSTAVPLARWPLVTPTGDLIVARTRADEIVLLERDANGDGKPDAVRKLLTNLKHPHGLALREGWLYVGESNGIGRIRFDQDSGQVSGA
;
A
#
# COMPACT_ATOMS: atom_id res chain seq x y z
N MET A 1 -40.58 -15.10 -39.49
CA MET A 1 -39.54 -15.66 -38.58
C MET A 1 -38.20 -15.37 -39.21
N GLY A 2 -37.50 -14.32 -38.82
CA GLY A 2 -36.23 -14.17 -39.52
C GLY A 2 -35.20 -13.23 -38.94
N PHE A 3 -35.47 -11.97 -38.78
CA PHE A 3 -34.39 -11.03 -38.50
C PHE A 3 -33.98 -10.92 -37.02
N ALA A 4 -34.91 -11.11 -36.09
CA ALA A 4 -34.61 -11.04 -34.66
C ALA A 4 -33.77 -12.23 -34.16
N GLY A 5 -34.00 -13.42 -34.70
CA GLY A 5 -33.23 -14.62 -34.31
C GLY A 5 -31.77 -14.59 -34.80
N LEU A 6 -31.52 -14.04 -35.98
CA LEU A 6 -30.17 -13.93 -36.54
C LEU A 6 -29.31 -12.93 -35.71
N GLY A 7 -29.91 -11.81 -35.31
CA GLY A 7 -29.20 -10.83 -34.45
C GLY A 7 -28.80 -11.38 -33.08
N ILE A 8 -29.69 -12.16 -32.46
CA ILE A 8 -29.40 -12.81 -31.17
C ILE A 8 -28.27 -13.85 -31.32
N CYS A 9 -28.30 -14.67 -32.37
CA CYS A 9 -27.23 -15.62 -32.63
C CYS A 9 -25.87 -14.94 -32.84
N ILE A 10 -25.81 -13.88 -33.61
CA ILE A 10 -24.56 -13.13 -33.84
C ILE A 10 -24.05 -12.54 -32.52
N LEU A 11 -24.93 -11.97 -31.71
CA LEU A 11 -24.55 -11.41 -30.39
C LEU A 11 -24.01 -12.50 -29.47
N LEU A 12 -24.62 -13.66 -29.41
CA LEU A 12 -24.19 -14.79 -28.60
C LEU A 12 -22.82 -15.31 -29.07
N TRP A 13 -22.59 -15.43 -30.36
CA TRP A 13 -21.30 -15.83 -30.92
C TRP A 13 -20.19 -14.78 -30.60
N PHE A 14 -20.53 -13.51 -30.69
CA PHE A 14 -19.60 -12.44 -30.34
C PHE A 14 -19.23 -12.47 -28.85
N LEU A 15 -20.21 -12.63 -27.97
CA LEU A 15 -19.98 -12.77 -26.52
C LEU A 15 -19.14 -14.01 -26.20
N LEU A 16 -19.40 -15.14 -26.87
CA LEU A 16 -18.59 -16.35 -26.69
C LEU A 16 -17.14 -16.13 -27.13
N ALA A 17 -16.92 -15.49 -28.28
CA ALA A 17 -15.58 -15.20 -28.79
C ALA A 17 -14.81 -14.27 -27.83
N VAL A 18 -15.46 -13.23 -27.34
CA VAL A 18 -14.86 -12.30 -26.34
C VAL A 18 -14.50 -13.05 -25.04
N THR A 19 -15.41 -13.90 -24.54
CA THR A 19 -15.16 -14.70 -23.34
C THR A 19 -13.97 -15.63 -23.52
N LEU A 20 -13.88 -16.32 -24.68
CA LEU A 20 -12.74 -17.19 -25.00
C LEU A 20 -11.42 -16.43 -25.07
N LEU A 21 -11.42 -15.24 -25.68
CA LEU A 21 -10.22 -14.39 -25.73
C LEU A 21 -9.77 -13.93 -24.34
N VAL A 22 -10.71 -13.55 -23.47
CA VAL A 22 -10.43 -13.18 -22.08
C VAL A 22 -9.85 -14.37 -21.31
N VAL A 23 -10.46 -15.54 -21.42
CA VAL A 23 -9.99 -16.77 -20.75
C VAL A 23 -8.60 -17.18 -21.28
N ALA A 24 -8.38 -17.11 -22.58
CA ALA A 24 -7.06 -17.39 -23.18
C ALA A 24 -6.00 -16.39 -22.72
N GLY A 25 -6.33 -15.09 -22.66
CA GLY A 25 -5.43 -14.03 -22.16
C GLY A 25 -5.08 -14.24 -20.69
N LEU A 26 -6.06 -14.54 -19.83
CA LEU A 26 -5.83 -14.86 -18.43
C LEU A 26 -4.98 -16.14 -18.27
N GLY A 27 -5.26 -17.18 -19.07
CA GLY A 27 -4.49 -18.40 -19.11
C GLY A 27 -3.03 -18.13 -19.52
N TYR A 28 -2.80 -17.29 -20.52
CA TYR A 28 -1.45 -16.92 -20.95
C TYR A 28 -0.69 -16.14 -19.86
N VAL A 29 -1.34 -15.22 -19.18
CA VAL A 29 -0.72 -14.49 -18.03
C VAL A 29 -0.41 -15.44 -16.87
N TRP A 30 -1.27 -16.44 -16.63
CA TRP A 30 -1.11 -17.35 -15.49
C TRP A 30 -0.10 -18.47 -15.75
N PHE A 31 -0.11 -19.06 -16.92
CA PHE A 31 0.70 -20.22 -17.29
C PHE A 31 1.82 -19.90 -18.30
N GLY A 32 1.78 -18.73 -18.93
CA GLY A 32 2.74 -18.31 -19.96
C GLY A 32 4.08 -17.86 -19.38
N PRO A 33 5.06 -17.58 -20.26
CA PRO A 33 6.41 -17.16 -19.89
C PRO A 33 6.49 -15.72 -19.34
N VAL A 34 5.36 -15.05 -19.18
CA VAL A 34 5.32 -13.69 -18.62
C VAL A 34 5.74 -13.76 -17.17
N ALA A 35 6.88 -13.13 -16.85
CA ALA A 35 7.41 -13.02 -15.50
C ALA A 35 6.57 -12.02 -14.66
N VAL A 36 5.35 -12.40 -14.33
CA VAL A 36 4.56 -11.68 -13.32
C VAL A 36 5.07 -12.12 -11.96
N GLY A 37 5.75 -11.24 -11.25
CA GLY A 37 6.46 -11.54 -10.02
C GLY A 37 5.61 -12.34 -9.01
N ASN A 38 4.61 -11.76 -8.38
CA ASN A 38 3.71 -12.50 -7.48
C ASN A 38 2.27 -12.46 -8.02
N LYS A 39 1.86 -13.54 -8.72
CA LYS A 39 0.53 -13.67 -9.35
C LYS A 39 -0.61 -13.55 -8.33
N LYS A 40 -0.41 -14.03 -7.09
CA LYS A 40 -1.40 -13.89 -6.01
C LYS A 40 -1.60 -12.43 -5.64
N VAL A 41 -0.52 -11.68 -5.45
CA VAL A 41 -0.60 -10.25 -5.13
C VAL A 41 -1.30 -9.46 -6.24
N MET A 42 -1.02 -9.78 -7.50
CA MET A 42 -1.70 -9.16 -8.64
C MET A 42 -3.22 -9.47 -8.64
N LEU A 43 -3.59 -10.70 -8.37
CA LEU A 43 -5.00 -11.11 -8.29
C LEU A 43 -5.71 -10.43 -7.11
N ASP A 44 -5.10 -10.40 -5.94
CA ASP A 44 -5.65 -9.74 -4.76
C ASP A 44 -5.81 -8.24 -4.99
N PHE A 45 -4.86 -7.61 -5.70
CA PHE A 45 -4.96 -6.22 -6.13
C PHE A 45 -6.14 -5.97 -7.07
N LEU A 46 -6.33 -6.83 -8.10
CA LEU A 46 -7.44 -6.72 -9.07
C LEU A 46 -8.80 -6.94 -8.41
N LEU A 47 -8.86 -7.80 -7.39
CA LEU A 47 -10.07 -8.08 -6.63
C LEU A 47 -10.32 -7.09 -5.48
N GLY A 48 -9.48 -6.05 -5.33
CA GLY A 48 -9.59 -5.08 -4.25
C GLY A 48 -9.34 -5.67 -2.86
N ARG A 49 -8.69 -6.84 -2.77
CA ARG A 49 -8.36 -7.48 -1.50
C ARG A 49 -7.19 -6.77 -0.84
N SER A 50 -7.23 -6.70 0.49
CA SER A 50 -6.10 -6.19 1.27
C SER A 50 -4.90 -7.11 1.11
N ILE A 51 -3.72 -6.53 0.87
CA ILE A 51 -2.47 -7.28 0.90
C ILE A 51 -2.14 -7.50 2.38
N GLU A 52 -2.15 -8.75 2.81
CA GLU A 52 -1.73 -9.09 4.16
C GLU A 52 -0.25 -8.75 4.36
N PRO A 53 0.12 -8.15 5.50
CA PRO A 53 1.52 -7.90 5.79
C PRO A 53 2.29 -9.23 5.87
N PRO A 54 3.55 -9.27 5.42
CA PRO A 54 4.33 -10.49 5.49
C PRO A 54 4.60 -10.89 6.95
N THR A 55 4.63 -12.19 7.23
CA THR A 55 5.08 -12.69 8.53
C THR A 55 6.60 -12.54 8.67
N ALA A 56 7.10 -12.54 9.91
CA ALA A 56 8.54 -12.49 10.18
C ALA A 56 9.31 -13.63 9.47
N GLU A 57 8.73 -14.83 9.39
CA GLU A 57 9.31 -15.99 8.70
C GLU A 57 9.37 -15.76 7.18
N GLN A 58 8.32 -15.19 6.57
CA GLN A 58 8.32 -14.83 5.15
C GLN A 58 9.38 -13.78 4.84
N VAL A 59 9.52 -12.76 5.70
CA VAL A 59 10.57 -11.74 5.55
C VAL A 59 11.95 -12.38 5.65
N ALA A 60 12.20 -13.22 6.66
CA ALA A 60 13.48 -13.88 6.87
C ALA A 60 13.86 -14.83 5.72
N SER A 61 12.86 -15.48 5.09
CA SER A 61 13.10 -16.43 3.98
C SER A 61 13.35 -15.75 2.63
N GLN A 62 12.82 -14.54 2.40
CA GLN A 62 12.86 -13.85 1.11
C GLN A 62 13.92 -12.76 1.02
N LEU A 63 14.31 -12.18 2.15
CA LEU A 63 15.27 -11.07 2.20
C LEU A 63 16.57 -11.52 2.85
N ARG A 64 17.68 -11.21 2.20
CA ARG A 64 19.04 -11.42 2.74
C ARG A 64 19.65 -10.09 3.09
N VAL A 65 20.19 -9.99 4.29
CA VAL A 65 20.97 -8.84 4.75
C VAL A 65 22.43 -9.23 4.87
N ALA A 66 23.33 -8.24 4.82
CA ALA A 66 24.76 -8.48 5.01
C ALA A 66 25.06 -8.94 6.45
N ASP A 67 26.21 -9.55 6.63
CA ASP A 67 26.67 -9.98 7.96
C ASP A 67 26.73 -8.80 8.93
N GLY A 68 26.24 -9.01 10.14
CA GLY A 68 26.16 -7.96 11.18
C GLY A 68 24.84 -7.15 11.14
N PHE A 69 23.97 -7.36 10.15
CA PHE A 69 22.64 -6.75 10.09
C PHE A 69 21.56 -7.76 10.41
N ARG A 70 20.49 -7.30 11.04
CA ARG A 70 19.28 -8.08 11.32
C ARG A 70 18.07 -7.39 10.71
N LEU A 71 17.19 -8.15 10.08
CA LEU A 71 15.94 -7.67 9.51
C LEU A 71 14.78 -8.15 10.37
N GLU A 72 13.95 -7.23 10.82
CA GLU A 72 12.79 -7.52 11.66
C GLU A 72 11.55 -6.82 11.11
N VAL A 73 10.37 -7.39 11.41
CA VAL A 73 9.09 -6.74 11.16
C VAL A 73 8.77 -5.84 12.34
N TYR A 74 8.92 -4.53 12.15
CA TYR A 74 8.68 -3.54 13.20
C TYR A 74 7.19 -3.41 13.56
N SER A 75 6.28 -3.41 12.56
CA SER A 75 4.84 -3.32 12.79
C SER A 75 4.04 -3.95 11.66
N THR A 76 2.99 -4.68 11.99
CA THR A 76 1.96 -5.17 11.05
C THR A 76 0.65 -4.37 11.13
N ALA A 77 0.56 -3.41 12.07
CA ALA A 77 -0.64 -2.60 12.29
C ALA A 77 -0.87 -1.51 11.22
N VAL A 78 0.10 -1.30 10.31
CA VAL A 78 0.06 -0.27 9.28
C VAL A 78 0.10 -0.90 7.88
N PRO A 79 -0.97 -1.57 7.44
CA PRO A 79 -1.05 -2.11 6.10
C PRO A 79 -1.00 -0.99 5.06
N LEU A 80 -0.45 -1.26 3.87
CA LEU A 80 -0.29 -0.29 2.79
C LEU A 80 0.66 0.87 3.12
N ALA A 81 1.56 0.69 4.08
CA ALA A 81 2.65 1.63 4.36
C ALA A 81 3.47 1.88 3.10
N ARG A 82 3.77 3.14 2.81
CA ARG A 82 4.49 3.50 1.59
C ARG A 82 5.74 4.34 1.83
N TRP A 83 5.61 5.40 2.57
CA TRP A 83 6.71 6.35 2.80
C TRP A 83 6.88 6.62 4.29
N PRO A 84 7.94 6.11 4.90
CA PRO A 84 8.25 6.38 6.30
C PRO A 84 9.15 7.60 6.45
N LEU A 85 8.98 8.34 7.54
CA LEU A 85 9.81 9.45 7.99
C LEU A 85 10.04 9.33 9.49
N VAL A 86 11.30 9.17 9.90
CA VAL A 86 11.67 9.14 11.32
C VAL A 86 11.73 10.56 11.85
N THR A 87 11.08 10.80 12.99
CA THR A 87 11.16 12.08 13.70
C THR A 87 12.45 12.17 14.54
N PRO A 88 12.90 13.37 14.94
CA PRO A 88 14.04 13.51 15.84
C PRO A 88 13.88 12.82 17.21
N THR A 89 12.64 12.62 17.66
CA THR A 89 12.31 11.89 18.90
C THR A 89 12.29 10.38 18.73
N GLY A 90 12.41 9.87 17.50
CA GLY A 90 12.43 8.44 17.19
C GLY A 90 11.07 7.86 16.81
N ASP A 91 10.00 8.66 16.77
CA ASP A 91 8.72 8.22 16.24
C ASP A 91 8.78 8.05 14.72
N LEU A 92 7.88 7.25 14.15
CA LEU A 92 7.82 7.01 12.72
C LEU A 92 6.51 7.54 12.14
N ILE A 93 6.60 8.56 11.28
CA ILE A 93 5.45 9.06 10.51
C ILE A 93 5.38 8.27 9.20
N VAL A 94 4.21 7.73 8.85
CA VAL A 94 4.06 6.89 7.66
C VAL A 94 2.90 7.37 6.80
N ALA A 95 3.19 7.65 5.52
CA ALA A 95 2.16 7.89 4.52
C ALA A 95 1.59 6.57 4.02
N ARG A 96 0.27 6.46 4.06
CA ARG A 96 -0.53 5.35 3.53
C ARG A 96 -1.28 5.83 2.30
N THR A 97 -0.59 5.86 1.18
CA THR A 97 -1.05 6.47 -0.08
C THR A 97 -2.45 6.02 -0.51
N ARG A 98 -2.74 4.71 -0.41
CA ARG A 98 -4.04 4.14 -0.82
C ARG A 98 -5.13 4.27 0.23
N ALA A 99 -4.76 4.60 1.46
CA ALA A 99 -5.71 4.84 2.55
C ALA A 99 -6.00 6.34 2.74
N ASP A 100 -5.36 7.21 1.93
CA ASP A 100 -5.51 8.66 1.97
C ASP A 100 -5.25 9.26 3.37
N GLU A 101 -4.29 8.65 4.11
CA GLU A 101 -4.00 9.05 5.48
C GLU A 101 -2.50 9.01 5.80
N ILE A 102 -2.15 9.71 6.87
CA ILE A 102 -0.84 9.65 7.51
C ILE A 102 -1.04 9.17 8.94
N VAL A 103 -0.22 8.23 9.36
CA VAL A 103 -0.20 7.67 10.71
C VAL A 103 1.12 7.95 11.40
N LEU A 104 1.10 8.00 12.72
CA LEU A 104 2.28 8.00 13.58
C LEU A 104 2.36 6.65 14.30
N LEU A 105 3.54 6.06 14.28
CA LEU A 105 3.94 4.97 15.14
C LEU A 105 4.85 5.58 16.22
N GLU A 106 4.41 5.53 17.46
CA GLU A 106 5.20 6.01 18.58
C GLU A 106 6.42 5.12 18.76
N ARG A 107 7.57 5.74 19.10
CA ARG A 107 8.81 5.02 19.30
C ARG A 107 8.66 3.87 20.28
N ASP A 108 9.49 2.88 20.15
CA ASP A 108 9.67 1.80 21.11
C ASP A 108 10.40 2.32 22.36
N ALA A 109 9.64 2.76 23.36
CA ALA A 109 10.20 3.24 24.63
C ALA A 109 10.42 2.11 25.63
N ASN A 110 9.73 0.97 25.44
CA ASN A 110 9.81 -0.19 26.32
C ASN A 110 10.92 -1.18 25.90
N GLY A 111 11.47 -1.05 24.67
CA GLY A 111 12.57 -1.86 24.15
C GLY A 111 12.17 -3.24 23.66
N ASP A 112 10.90 -3.45 23.30
CA ASP A 112 10.41 -4.75 22.80
C ASP A 112 10.56 -4.93 21.28
N GLY A 113 11.09 -3.93 20.59
CA GLY A 113 11.31 -3.90 19.14
C GLY A 113 10.07 -3.54 18.33
N LYS A 114 9.02 -3.01 18.96
CA LYS A 114 7.76 -2.62 18.33
C LYS A 114 7.37 -1.19 18.70
N PRO A 115 6.52 -0.52 17.91
CA PRO A 115 6.00 0.78 18.30
C PRO A 115 5.02 0.64 19.48
N ASP A 116 5.14 1.53 20.47
CA ASP A 116 4.27 1.51 21.66
C ASP A 116 2.81 1.82 21.32
N ALA A 117 2.55 2.67 20.31
CA ALA A 117 1.22 2.96 19.81
C ALA A 117 1.21 3.33 18.33
N VAL A 118 0.03 3.21 17.71
CA VAL A 118 -0.22 3.64 16.33
C VAL A 118 -1.46 4.52 16.31
N ARG A 119 -1.33 5.74 15.78
CA ARG A 119 -2.46 6.68 15.68
C ARG A 119 -2.47 7.44 14.37
N LYS A 120 -3.66 7.84 13.95
CA LYS A 120 -3.83 8.66 12.74
C LYS A 120 -3.45 10.10 13.04
N LEU A 121 -2.62 10.70 12.18
CA LEU A 121 -2.29 12.13 12.23
C LEU A 121 -3.18 12.94 11.31
N LEU A 122 -3.32 12.50 10.07
CA LEU A 122 -4.07 13.19 9.01
C LEU A 122 -4.90 12.19 8.23
N THR A 123 -6.08 12.61 7.78
CA THR A 123 -7.02 11.81 6.98
C THR A 123 -7.59 12.66 5.84
N ASN A 124 -8.28 12.01 4.90
CA ASN A 124 -8.91 12.67 3.74
C ASN A 124 -7.92 13.40 2.82
N LEU A 125 -6.71 12.90 2.74
CA LEU A 125 -5.68 13.38 1.83
C LEU A 125 -5.90 12.89 0.39
N LYS A 126 -5.06 13.33 -0.53
CA LYS A 126 -5.11 12.92 -1.95
C LYS A 126 -3.87 12.12 -2.31
N HIS A 127 -3.87 10.82 -2.01
CA HIS A 127 -2.77 9.89 -2.26
C HIS A 127 -1.42 10.43 -1.73
N PRO A 128 -1.28 10.64 -0.42
CA PRO A 128 -0.05 11.17 0.17
C PRO A 128 1.13 10.21 -0.11
N HIS A 129 2.26 10.75 -0.55
CA HIS A 129 3.41 9.95 -0.96
C HIS A 129 4.78 10.51 -0.58
N GLY A 130 4.85 11.76 -0.12
CA GLY A 130 6.09 12.39 0.31
C GLY A 130 5.94 13.04 1.67
N LEU A 131 6.94 12.88 2.54
CA LEU A 131 6.96 13.47 3.88
C LEU A 131 8.30 14.15 4.13
N ALA A 132 8.27 15.32 4.77
CA ALA A 132 9.46 15.98 5.29
C ALA A 132 9.12 16.76 6.57
N LEU A 133 10.05 16.77 7.53
CA LEU A 133 9.98 17.60 8.73
C LEU A 133 11.02 18.72 8.66
N ARG A 134 10.59 19.94 8.89
CA ARG A 134 11.48 21.08 8.98
C ARG A 134 10.88 22.17 9.87
N GLU A 135 11.64 22.63 10.86
CA GLU A 135 11.30 23.80 11.69
C GLU A 135 9.89 23.71 12.33
N GLY A 136 9.51 22.50 12.81
CA GLY A 136 8.18 22.26 13.41
C GLY A 136 7.03 22.19 12.39
N TRP A 137 7.33 22.03 11.10
CA TRP A 137 6.36 21.78 10.07
C TRP A 137 6.51 20.39 9.48
N LEU A 138 5.42 19.67 9.38
CA LEU A 138 5.29 18.47 8.57
C LEU A 138 4.80 18.88 7.18
N TYR A 139 5.63 18.67 6.19
CA TYR A 139 5.29 18.84 4.77
C TYR A 139 4.80 17.51 4.23
N VAL A 140 3.70 17.55 3.50
CA VAL A 140 3.04 16.39 2.89
C VAL A 140 2.90 16.61 1.41
N GLY A 141 3.56 15.78 0.61
CA GLY A 141 3.36 15.71 -0.83
C GLY A 141 2.15 14.84 -1.15
N GLU A 142 1.20 15.40 -1.88
CA GLU A 142 -0.01 14.74 -2.37
C GLU A 142 -0.02 14.74 -3.90
N SER A 143 -0.91 13.97 -4.54
CA SER A 143 -1.01 13.93 -6.00
C SER A 143 -1.41 15.26 -6.64
N ASN A 144 -2.02 16.16 -5.89
CA ASN A 144 -2.53 17.46 -6.35
C ASN A 144 -1.76 18.67 -5.80
N GLY A 145 -0.75 18.46 -4.96
CA GLY A 145 0.04 19.56 -4.40
C GLY A 145 0.87 19.18 -3.20
N ILE A 146 1.41 20.18 -2.53
CA ILE A 146 2.17 20.04 -1.29
C ILE A 146 1.49 20.88 -0.21
N GLY A 147 1.02 20.20 0.83
CA GLY A 147 0.51 20.83 2.05
C GLY A 147 1.57 20.89 3.15
N ARG A 148 1.34 21.69 4.17
CA ARG A 148 2.11 21.66 5.42
C ARG A 148 1.20 21.89 6.62
N ILE A 149 1.55 21.27 7.74
CA ILE A 149 0.85 21.41 9.01
C ILE A 149 1.87 21.55 10.14
N ARG A 150 1.54 22.26 11.20
CA ARG A 150 2.39 22.29 12.40
C ARG A 150 2.45 20.91 13.03
N PHE A 151 3.64 20.46 13.36
CA PHE A 151 3.91 19.21 14.03
C PHE A 151 4.72 19.47 15.29
N ASP A 152 4.15 19.10 16.43
CA ASP A 152 4.84 19.13 17.71
C ASP A 152 5.57 17.80 17.86
N GLN A 153 6.90 17.86 17.92
CA GLN A 153 7.77 16.69 18.00
C GLN A 153 7.70 15.99 19.36
N ASP A 154 7.43 16.71 20.43
CA ASP A 154 7.43 16.17 21.80
C ASP A 154 6.13 15.38 22.06
N SER A 155 5.00 15.91 21.65
CA SER A 155 3.69 15.25 21.77
C SER A 155 3.33 14.39 20.55
N GLY A 156 4.05 14.52 19.43
CA GLY A 156 3.75 13.89 18.17
C GLY A 156 2.40 14.33 17.59
N GLN A 157 1.88 15.49 17.94
CA GLN A 157 0.57 15.98 17.49
C GLN A 157 0.70 16.99 16.35
N VAL A 158 -0.35 17.08 15.53
CA VAL A 158 -0.52 18.11 14.51
C VAL A 158 -1.48 19.18 15.00
N SER A 159 -1.23 20.44 14.64
CA SER A 159 -2.08 21.57 15.02
C SER A 159 -2.19 22.60 13.89
N GLY A 160 -3.36 23.25 13.79
CA GLY A 160 -3.62 24.29 12.82
C GLY A 160 -3.87 23.74 11.41
N ALA A 161 -5.11 23.68 11.03
CA ALA A 161 -5.55 23.57 9.63
C ALA A 161 -5.71 24.98 9.06
#